data_3234a337e21bc346de98e48c898fe215
#
_entry.id   3234a337e21bc346de98e48c898fe215
#
_cell.length_a   1.000
_cell.length_b   1.000
_cell.length_c   1.000
_cell.angle_alpha   90.00
_cell.angle_beta   90.00
_cell.angle_gamma   90.00
#
_symmetry.space_group_name_H-M   'P 1'
#
loop_
_entity.id
_entity.type
_entity.pdbx_description
1 polymer ?
#
loop_
_entity_poly.entity_id
_entity_poly.type
_entity_poly.pdbx_seq_one_letter_code
_entity_poly.pdbx_strand_id
1 'polypeptide(L)'
;DVVVFVGDGSYLLQNSDIYSSVIYDKKLIIVVCDNGGHMVINRLQLAKGGKEYLCNLRAARASDVKFVDFEAHAKSMGANGETVKSTSELEAAFKRAKESDKTYVISMLTHGYEWLDGSAFWESPTLEIHSTEENKTAYKEFQEGKNKQRKGV
;
A
#
# COMPACT_ATOMS: atom_id res chain seq x y z
N ASP A 1 -9.10 20.16 -7.21
CA ASP A 1 -9.23 18.69 -7.10
C ASP A 1 -8.41 18.17 -5.93
N VAL A 2 -8.95 17.21 -5.21
CA VAL A 2 -8.21 16.47 -4.19
C VAL A 2 -7.73 15.16 -4.82
N VAL A 3 -6.43 14.90 -4.74
CA VAL A 3 -5.80 13.67 -5.26
C VAL A 3 -5.27 12.84 -4.09
N VAL A 4 -5.64 11.57 -4.06
CA VAL A 4 -5.23 10.61 -3.03
C VAL A 4 -4.47 9.48 -3.68
N PHE A 5 -3.22 9.25 -3.27
CA PHE A 5 -2.48 8.03 -3.58
C PHE A 5 -2.60 7.09 -2.39
N VAL A 6 -3.05 5.87 -2.63
CA VAL A 6 -3.33 4.90 -1.57
C VAL A 6 -2.92 3.50 -2.00
N GLY A 7 -2.34 2.72 -1.09
CA GLY A 7 -2.14 1.29 -1.30
C GLY A 7 -3.46 0.52 -1.23
N ASP A 8 -3.54 -0.60 -1.92
CA ASP A 8 -4.71 -1.49 -1.95
C ASP A 8 -5.16 -1.93 -0.55
N GLY A 9 -4.24 -2.29 0.33
CA GLY A 9 -4.57 -2.65 1.72
C GLY A 9 -5.22 -1.50 2.49
N SER A 10 -4.72 -0.26 2.34
CA SER A 10 -5.32 0.91 2.98
C SER A 10 -6.65 1.30 2.36
N TYR A 11 -6.80 1.17 1.04
CA TYR A 11 -8.07 1.36 0.36
C TYR A 11 -9.16 0.44 0.94
N LEU A 12 -8.84 -0.83 1.18
CA LEU A 12 -9.78 -1.80 1.75
C LEU A 12 -10.20 -1.48 3.18
N LEU A 13 -9.42 -0.70 3.92
CA LEU A 13 -9.76 -0.29 5.29
C LEU A 13 -10.80 0.84 5.33
N GLN A 14 -10.83 1.73 4.33
CA GLN A 14 -11.67 2.93 4.37
C GLN A 14 -12.21 3.34 2.99
N ASN A 15 -12.84 2.40 2.31
CA ASN A 15 -13.38 2.62 0.97
C ASN A 15 -14.78 3.28 0.95
N SER A 16 -15.49 3.32 2.09
CA SER A 16 -16.84 3.91 2.20
C SER A 16 -16.86 5.42 1.89
N ASP A 17 -15.73 6.11 2.02
CA ASP A 17 -15.63 7.54 1.71
C ASP A 17 -15.78 7.84 0.21
N ILE A 18 -15.59 6.84 -0.65
CA ILE A 18 -15.90 6.96 -2.08
C ILE A 18 -17.40 7.17 -2.26
N TYR A 19 -18.22 6.36 -1.59
CA TYR A 19 -19.66 6.55 -1.62
C TYR A 19 -20.07 7.90 -1.02
N SER A 20 -19.49 8.30 0.11
CA SER A 20 -19.73 9.60 0.73
C SER A 20 -19.40 10.75 -0.21
N SER A 21 -18.26 10.66 -0.94
CA SER A 21 -17.88 11.70 -1.92
C SER A 21 -18.88 11.83 -3.07
N VAL A 22 -19.47 10.71 -3.49
CA VAL A 22 -20.48 10.69 -4.55
C VAL A 22 -21.81 11.32 -4.08
N ILE A 23 -22.31 10.93 -2.91
CA ILE A 23 -23.60 11.44 -2.41
C ILE A 23 -23.55 12.91 -2.00
N TYR A 24 -22.36 13.42 -1.61
CA TYR A 24 -22.16 14.82 -1.25
C TYR A 24 -21.65 15.68 -2.42
N ASP A 25 -21.52 15.11 -3.61
CA ASP A 25 -21.01 15.81 -4.79
C ASP A 25 -19.65 16.48 -4.54
N LYS A 26 -18.74 15.70 -3.90
CA LYS A 26 -17.38 16.12 -3.55
C LYS A 26 -16.37 15.21 -4.24
N LYS A 27 -15.97 15.64 -5.43
CA LYS A 27 -15.06 14.88 -6.29
C LYS A 27 -13.70 14.62 -5.65
N LEU A 28 -13.29 13.35 -5.69
CA LEU A 28 -11.94 12.88 -5.38
C LEU A 28 -11.32 12.21 -6.61
N ILE A 29 -10.01 12.31 -6.77
CA ILE A 29 -9.24 11.49 -7.70
C ILE A 29 -8.39 10.54 -6.84
N ILE A 30 -8.65 9.25 -6.93
CA ILE A 30 -8.01 8.24 -6.09
C ILE A 30 -7.18 7.32 -6.97
N VAL A 31 -5.87 7.26 -6.73
CA VAL A 31 -4.96 6.33 -7.39
C VAL A 31 -4.64 5.20 -6.43
N VAL A 32 -5.12 4.00 -6.75
CA VAL A 32 -4.88 2.78 -5.97
C VAL A 32 -3.63 2.09 -6.50
N CYS A 33 -2.58 2.07 -5.70
CA CYS A 33 -1.35 1.33 -5.98
C CYS A 33 -1.51 -0.11 -5.45
N ASP A 34 -1.99 -1.01 -6.30
CA ASP A 34 -2.20 -2.42 -5.94
C ASP A 34 -0.88 -3.17 -5.93
N ASN A 35 -0.32 -3.36 -4.75
CA ASN A 35 0.89 -4.17 -4.54
C ASN A 35 0.62 -5.53 -3.87
N GLY A 36 -0.65 -5.88 -3.66
CA GLY A 36 -1.08 -7.18 -3.16
C GLY A 36 -1.32 -7.24 -1.65
N GLY A 37 -1.56 -6.10 -1.00
CA GLY A 37 -1.93 -6.04 0.40
C GLY A 37 -1.20 -4.98 1.22
N HIS A 38 -0.93 -5.29 2.48
CA HIS A 38 -0.19 -4.41 3.39
C HIS A 38 1.33 -4.61 3.23
N MET A 39 1.86 -4.38 2.02
CA MET A 39 3.23 -4.78 1.67
C MET A 39 4.32 -4.00 2.42
N VAL A 40 4.07 -2.75 2.84
CA VAL A 40 4.99 -2.03 3.72
C VAL A 40 5.13 -2.73 5.07
N ILE A 41 4.01 -3.22 5.64
CA ILE A 41 4.02 -3.98 6.89
C ILE A 41 4.73 -5.33 6.69
N ASN A 42 4.47 -6.00 5.57
CA ASN A 42 5.15 -7.23 5.20
C ASN A 42 6.68 -7.03 5.13
N ARG A 43 7.13 -5.94 4.48
CA ARG A 43 8.54 -5.57 4.43
C ARG A 43 9.16 -5.39 5.82
N LEU A 44 8.48 -4.66 6.70
CA LEU A 44 8.94 -4.42 8.07
C LEU A 44 9.04 -5.75 8.85
N GLN A 45 8.06 -6.63 8.67
CA GLN A 45 8.05 -7.95 9.30
C GLN A 45 9.24 -8.80 8.86
N LEU A 46 9.50 -8.86 7.55
CA LEU A 46 10.66 -9.57 6.99
C LEU A 46 11.99 -8.98 7.47
N ALA A 47 12.13 -7.65 7.46
CA ALA A 47 13.32 -6.95 7.91
C ALA A 47 13.63 -7.15 9.41
N LYS A 48 12.67 -7.63 10.19
CA LYS A 48 12.84 -7.99 11.61
C LYS A 48 13.03 -9.49 11.84
N GLY A 49 13.34 -10.24 10.79
CA GLY A 49 13.55 -11.68 10.82
C GLY A 49 12.26 -12.51 10.96
N GLY A 50 11.10 -11.88 10.72
CA GLY A 50 9.81 -12.56 10.65
C GLY A 50 9.59 -13.25 9.31
N LYS A 51 8.49 -14.00 9.22
CA LYS A 51 8.02 -14.61 7.96
C LYS A 51 6.78 -13.86 7.47
N GLU A 52 6.51 -13.96 6.18
CA GLU A 52 5.25 -13.44 5.63
C GLU A 52 4.04 -14.06 6.34
N TYR A 53 3.12 -13.20 6.74
CA TYR A 53 1.91 -13.60 7.40
C TYR A 53 0.80 -12.58 7.14
N LEU A 54 -0.28 -12.99 6.53
CA LEU A 54 -1.52 -12.24 6.25
C LEU A 54 -1.40 -10.78 5.70
N CYS A 55 -0.24 -10.16 5.75
CA CYS A 55 0.00 -8.82 5.17
C CYS A 55 0.14 -8.88 3.65
N ASN A 56 0.63 -10.00 3.13
CA ASN A 56 0.61 -10.31 1.70
C ASN A 56 -0.68 -11.08 1.41
N LEU A 57 -1.69 -10.41 0.88
CA LEU A 57 -2.99 -11.03 0.57
C LEU A 57 -2.87 -12.08 -0.54
N ARG A 58 -1.86 -11.96 -1.42
CA ARG A 58 -1.60 -12.93 -2.50
C ARG A 58 -1.00 -14.23 -1.98
N ALA A 59 -0.38 -14.22 -0.80
CA ALA A 59 0.14 -15.40 -0.13
C ALA A 59 -0.90 -16.08 0.79
N ALA A 60 -2.13 -15.59 0.83
CA ALA A 60 -3.21 -16.20 1.59
C ALA A 60 -3.46 -17.63 1.11
N ARG A 61 -3.72 -18.53 2.06
CA ARG A 61 -3.87 -19.97 1.79
C ARG A 61 -5.14 -20.35 1.01
N ALA A 62 -6.09 -19.45 0.88
CA ALA A 62 -7.31 -19.70 0.12
C ALA A 62 -6.96 -19.65 -1.38
N SER A 63 -7.05 -20.80 -2.04
CA SER A 63 -6.76 -20.95 -3.48
C SER A 63 -7.68 -20.13 -4.39
N ASP A 64 -8.84 -19.74 -3.88
CA ASP A 64 -9.89 -19.05 -4.64
C ASP A 64 -9.95 -17.54 -4.34
N VAL A 65 -9.00 -16.98 -3.61
CA VAL A 65 -8.92 -15.54 -3.37
C VAL A 65 -8.63 -14.85 -4.69
N LYS A 66 -9.64 -14.21 -5.23
CA LYS A 66 -9.50 -13.32 -6.39
C LYS A 66 -8.93 -11.99 -5.93
N PHE A 67 -8.18 -11.35 -6.81
CA PHE A 67 -7.81 -9.95 -6.60
C PHE A 67 -9.07 -9.09 -6.55
N VAL A 68 -9.01 -8.02 -5.76
CA VAL A 68 -10.09 -7.05 -5.71
C VAL A 68 -10.12 -6.30 -7.05
N ASP A 69 -11.28 -6.27 -7.67
CA ASP A 69 -11.54 -5.41 -8.82
C ASP A 69 -11.92 -4.01 -8.30
N PHE A 70 -10.91 -3.16 -8.14
CA PHE A 70 -11.09 -1.81 -7.61
C PHE A 70 -11.90 -0.92 -8.56
N GLU A 71 -11.84 -1.18 -9.86
CA GLU A 71 -12.64 -0.50 -10.87
C GLU A 71 -14.12 -0.81 -10.69
N ALA A 72 -14.49 -2.10 -10.66
CA ALA A 72 -15.87 -2.51 -10.44
C ALA A 72 -16.38 -2.07 -9.06
N HIS A 73 -15.52 -2.14 -8.04
CA HIS A 73 -15.88 -1.68 -6.70
C HIS A 73 -16.19 -0.19 -6.67
N ALA A 74 -15.39 0.66 -7.27
CA ALA A 74 -15.64 2.10 -7.36
C ALA A 74 -16.94 2.40 -8.11
N LYS A 75 -17.16 1.72 -9.24
CA LYS A 75 -18.40 1.86 -10.04
C LYS A 75 -19.64 1.46 -9.26
N SER A 76 -19.57 0.42 -8.42
CA SER A 76 -20.67 -0.02 -7.57
C SER A 76 -21.10 1.05 -6.55
N MET A 77 -20.21 1.96 -6.19
CA MET A 77 -20.48 3.09 -5.30
C MET A 77 -20.85 4.39 -6.04
N GLY A 78 -21.06 4.33 -7.36
CA GLY A 78 -21.45 5.46 -8.18
C GLY A 78 -20.30 6.35 -8.66
N ALA A 79 -19.07 6.03 -8.34
CA ALA A 79 -17.87 6.70 -8.85
C ALA A 79 -17.51 6.20 -10.26
N ASN A 80 -16.64 6.93 -10.95
CA ASN A 80 -15.97 6.42 -12.13
C ASN A 80 -14.75 5.58 -11.72
N GLY A 81 -14.37 4.62 -12.55
CA GLY A 81 -13.22 3.78 -12.26
C GLY A 81 -12.63 3.19 -13.53
N GLU A 82 -11.31 3.04 -13.52
CA GLU A 82 -10.58 2.29 -14.56
C GLU A 82 -9.30 1.68 -14.00
N THR A 83 -8.85 0.60 -14.66
CA THR A 83 -7.60 -0.09 -14.34
C THR A 83 -6.58 0.18 -15.43
N VAL A 84 -5.38 0.58 -15.02
CA VAL A 84 -4.26 0.92 -15.91
C VAL A 84 -3.06 0.01 -15.66
N LYS A 85 -2.24 -0.20 -16.71
CA LYS A 85 -1.11 -1.14 -16.70
C LYS A 85 0.24 -0.49 -16.95
N SER A 86 0.26 0.81 -17.24
CA SER A 86 1.48 1.56 -17.51
C SER A 86 1.38 2.99 -17.03
N THR A 87 2.52 3.66 -16.88
CA THR A 87 2.57 5.08 -16.53
C THR A 87 1.91 5.98 -17.58
N SER A 88 2.04 5.64 -18.87
CA SER A 88 1.37 6.38 -19.94
C SER A 88 -0.16 6.25 -19.88
N GLU A 89 -0.67 5.06 -19.55
CA GLU A 89 -2.10 4.87 -19.30
C GLU A 89 -2.56 5.61 -18.04
N LEU A 90 -1.74 5.63 -16.97
CA LEU A 90 -2.03 6.39 -15.76
C LEU A 90 -2.15 7.89 -16.05
N GLU A 91 -1.23 8.45 -16.84
CA GLU A 91 -1.30 9.85 -17.25
C GLU A 91 -2.58 10.18 -18.04
N ALA A 92 -2.96 9.29 -18.96
CA ALA A 92 -4.18 9.45 -19.73
C ALA A 92 -5.44 9.32 -18.85
N ALA A 93 -5.46 8.34 -17.94
CA ALA A 93 -6.52 8.16 -16.95
C ALA A 93 -6.66 9.36 -16.02
N PHE A 94 -5.53 9.91 -15.58
CA PHE A 94 -5.52 11.09 -14.72
C PHE A 94 -6.10 12.34 -15.43
N LYS A 95 -5.87 12.50 -16.72
CA LYS A 95 -6.51 13.56 -17.52
C LYS A 95 -8.03 13.39 -17.55
N ARG A 96 -8.51 12.14 -17.85
CA ARG A 96 -9.96 11.85 -17.80
C ARG A 96 -10.54 12.08 -16.42
N ALA A 97 -9.83 11.69 -15.36
CA ALA A 97 -10.26 11.92 -13.99
C ALA A 97 -10.40 13.42 -13.67
N LYS A 98 -9.50 14.26 -14.19
CA LYS A 98 -9.60 15.71 -14.03
C LYS A 98 -10.82 16.31 -14.73
N GLU A 99 -11.19 15.78 -15.89
CA GLU A 99 -12.33 16.22 -16.68
C GLU A 99 -13.67 15.66 -16.17
N SER A 100 -13.62 14.62 -15.35
CA SER A 100 -14.81 14.00 -14.73
C SER A 100 -15.49 14.96 -13.75
N ASP A 101 -16.78 14.92 -13.69
CA ASP A 101 -17.63 15.60 -12.69
C ASP A 101 -17.80 14.80 -11.39
N LYS A 102 -17.39 13.52 -11.39
CA LYS A 102 -17.53 12.60 -10.27
C LYS A 102 -16.19 12.16 -9.74
N THR A 103 -16.21 11.59 -8.53
CA THR A 103 -15.08 10.86 -7.96
C THR A 103 -14.60 9.80 -8.95
N TYR A 104 -13.29 9.70 -9.10
CA TYR A 104 -12.63 8.84 -10.07
C TYR A 104 -11.56 7.99 -9.41
N VAL A 105 -11.66 6.67 -9.55
CA VAL A 105 -10.69 5.71 -9.01
C VAL A 105 -9.88 5.12 -10.14
N ILE A 106 -8.57 5.24 -10.07
CA ILE A 106 -7.62 4.66 -11.02
C ILE A 106 -6.84 3.57 -10.28
N SER A 107 -6.98 2.32 -10.68
CA SER A 107 -6.23 1.21 -10.13
C SER A 107 -5.03 0.88 -10.99
N MET A 108 -3.86 0.71 -10.38
CA MET A 108 -2.63 0.34 -11.06
C MET A 108 -1.92 -0.77 -10.29
N LEU A 109 -1.59 -1.87 -10.97
CA LEU A 109 -0.77 -2.93 -10.41
C LEU A 109 0.67 -2.43 -10.22
N THR A 110 1.21 -2.60 -9.03
CA THR A 110 2.58 -2.23 -8.66
C THR A 110 3.35 -3.41 -8.08
N HIS A 111 4.67 -3.28 -7.99
CA HIS A 111 5.52 -4.33 -7.41
C HIS A 111 5.38 -4.38 -5.89
N GLY A 112 5.16 -5.59 -5.36
CA GLY A 112 5.03 -5.80 -3.91
C GLY A 112 6.36 -5.91 -3.17
N TYR A 113 7.47 -6.20 -3.86
CA TYR A 113 8.78 -6.48 -3.28
C TYR A 113 9.91 -5.57 -3.74
N GLU A 114 9.64 -4.67 -4.67
CA GLU A 114 10.61 -3.68 -5.14
C GLU A 114 10.40 -2.36 -4.39
N TRP A 115 11.46 -1.84 -3.77
CA TRP A 115 11.42 -0.65 -2.94
C TRP A 115 12.55 0.28 -3.31
N LEU A 116 12.34 1.55 -3.09
CA LEU A 116 13.44 2.50 -3.05
C LEU A 116 14.27 2.25 -1.80
N ASP A 117 15.59 2.44 -1.90
CA ASP A 117 16.48 2.36 -0.76
C ASP A 117 16.06 3.36 0.31
N GLY A 118 16.06 2.89 1.57
CA GLY A 118 15.81 3.76 2.71
C GLY A 118 17.00 4.70 2.94
N SER A 119 16.71 5.97 3.18
CA SER A 119 17.77 6.98 3.39
C SER A 119 18.16 7.17 4.85
N ALA A 120 17.39 6.64 5.80
CA ALA A 120 17.63 6.82 7.22
C ALA A 120 17.30 5.56 8.02
N PHE A 121 18.07 5.37 9.10
CA PHE A 121 17.74 4.35 10.08
C PHE A 121 16.46 4.73 10.83
N TRP A 122 15.53 3.79 10.89
CA TRP A 122 14.30 3.92 11.67
C TRP A 122 14.36 2.97 12.86
N GLU A 123 14.33 3.54 14.06
CA GLU A 123 14.32 2.79 15.31
C GLU A 123 12.94 2.16 15.55
N SER A 124 12.66 1.04 14.87
CA SER A 124 11.47 0.24 15.17
C SER A 124 11.82 -0.91 16.11
N PRO A 125 10.92 -1.28 17.04
CA PRO A 125 11.16 -2.37 17.98
C PRO A 125 11.54 -3.67 17.26
N THR A 126 12.47 -4.41 17.84
CA THR A 126 12.82 -5.79 17.47
C THR A 126 12.41 -6.72 18.59
N LEU A 127 12.31 -8.01 18.28
CA LEU A 127 12.02 -9.02 19.30
C LEU A 127 13.17 -9.09 20.31
N GLU A 128 12.85 -9.12 21.60
CA GLU A 128 13.83 -9.32 22.67
C GLU A 128 14.22 -10.81 22.80
N ILE A 129 13.29 -11.71 22.46
CA ILE A 129 13.52 -13.15 22.46
C ILE A 129 13.73 -13.60 21.01
N HIS A 130 14.89 -14.18 20.76
CA HIS A 130 15.31 -14.59 19.42
C HIS A 130 15.13 -16.12 19.27
N SER A 131 14.12 -16.50 18.53
CA SER A 131 13.82 -17.92 18.25
C SER A 131 14.50 -18.46 17.00
N THR A 132 14.98 -17.59 16.11
CA THR A 132 15.64 -17.95 14.86
C THR A 132 16.92 -17.13 14.64
N GLU A 133 17.80 -17.59 13.74
CA GLU A 133 19.02 -16.85 13.40
C GLU A 133 18.71 -15.54 12.67
N GLU A 134 17.64 -15.50 11.89
CA GLU A 134 17.17 -14.28 11.23
C GLU A 134 16.77 -13.20 12.27
N ASN A 135 16.11 -13.62 13.36
CA ASN A 135 15.76 -12.68 14.44
C ASN A 135 17.01 -12.16 15.14
N LYS A 136 18.02 -13.02 15.41
CA LYS A 136 19.29 -12.60 16.01
C LYS A 136 20.03 -11.61 15.12
N THR A 137 20.09 -11.88 13.83
CA THR A 137 20.74 -11.00 12.85
C THR A 137 20.05 -9.64 12.81
N ALA A 138 18.72 -9.64 12.69
CA ALA A 138 17.94 -8.39 12.67
C ALA A 138 18.10 -7.57 13.97
N TYR A 139 18.20 -8.22 15.12
CA TYR A 139 18.45 -7.56 16.39
C TYR A 139 19.87 -6.93 16.43
N LYS A 140 20.87 -7.66 15.95
CA LYS A 140 22.26 -7.14 15.88
C LYS A 140 22.33 -5.91 14.98
N GLU A 141 21.78 -5.98 13.79
CA GLU A 141 21.71 -4.86 12.85
C GLU A 141 20.97 -3.65 13.45
N PHE A 142 19.89 -3.89 14.18
CA PHE A 142 19.16 -2.86 14.90
C PHE A 142 20.05 -2.19 15.93
N GLN A 143 20.78 -2.94 16.77
CA GLN A 143 21.67 -2.38 17.77
C GLN A 143 22.84 -1.58 17.14
N GLU A 144 23.44 -2.09 16.07
CA GLU A 144 24.47 -1.40 15.32
C GLU A 144 23.95 -0.08 14.72
N GLY A 145 22.74 -0.10 14.12
CA GLY A 145 22.10 1.10 13.59
C GLY A 145 21.81 2.13 14.68
N LYS A 146 21.28 1.68 15.82
CA LYS A 146 21.00 2.53 16.98
C LYS A 146 22.26 3.20 17.52
N ASN A 147 23.38 2.47 17.59
CA ASN A 147 24.65 3.00 18.07
C ASN A 147 25.26 4.03 17.10
N LYS A 148 24.93 3.96 15.82
CA LYS A 148 25.37 4.91 14.79
C LYS A 148 24.49 6.17 14.70
N GLN A 149 23.36 6.18 15.38
CA GLN A 149 22.49 7.36 15.38
C GLN A 149 23.17 8.55 16.01
N ARG A 150 22.91 9.73 15.42
CA ARG A 150 23.31 11.00 16.01
C ARG A 150 22.54 11.20 17.31
N LYS A 151 23.25 11.21 18.44
CA LYS A 151 22.61 11.58 19.71
C LYS A 151 22.25 13.06 19.61
N GLY A 152 21.00 13.38 19.84
CA GLY A 152 20.55 14.76 19.96
C GLY A 152 21.35 15.46 21.08
N VAL A 153 21.69 16.70 20.84
CA VAL A 153 22.33 17.58 21.82
C VAL A 153 21.22 18.13 22.72
#